data_6b7ee2d02994e9b4f62f647de00132a4
#
_entry.id   6b7ee2d02994e9b4f62f647de00132a4
#
_cell.length_a   1.000
_cell.length_b   1.000
_cell.length_c   1.000
_cell.angle_alpha   90.00
_cell.angle_beta   90.00
_cell.angle_gamma   90.00
#
_symmetry.space_group_name_H-M   'P 1'
#
loop_
_entity.id
_entity.type
_entity.pdbx_description
1 polymer ?
#
loop_
_entity_poly.entity_id
_entity_poly.type
_entity_poly.pdbx_seq_one_letter_code
_entity_poly.pdbx_strand_id
1 'polypeptide(L)'
;MTKWRAYWVLLTCLLILPDPEGFAQKPGKHAGYLGVVVDERGDTTYVDDIPPVWVFPKGVRKRKDYRQYYKLVYHFSKVYPYALMAARLEHEVDSTIKARHLSGAAERAYISARQKELLKAFEPHLRRMTTSQGRLLVRLCDREIGRNAYSIIKDYKNGFVAGFWQGVARIFGQNLKSRYDPKGQDKVTEELVQKWQKGEFDALYYSIFYEYPAKPNLPNL
;
A
#
# COMPACT_ATOMS: atom_id res chain seq x y z
N MET A 1 23.70 13.34 -67.97
CA MET A 1 22.47 12.54 -67.87
C MET A 1 22.34 11.75 -66.56
N THR A 2 22.96 12.15 -65.45
CA THR A 2 23.05 11.33 -64.21
C THR A 2 22.37 11.95 -63.00
N LYS A 3 21.92 13.21 -63.08
CA LYS A 3 21.26 13.86 -61.92
C LYS A 3 19.76 13.59 -61.81
N TRP A 4 19.07 13.24 -62.88
CA TRP A 4 17.64 12.95 -62.89
C TRP A 4 17.31 11.56 -62.32
N ARG A 5 18.19 10.60 -62.40
CA ARG A 5 17.98 9.26 -61.81
C ARG A 5 18.04 9.30 -60.27
N ALA A 6 18.78 10.22 -59.67
CA ALA A 6 18.85 10.38 -58.23
C ALA A 6 17.56 10.95 -57.63
N TYR A 7 16.85 11.82 -58.38
CA TYR A 7 15.55 12.36 -57.92
C TYR A 7 14.44 11.32 -57.93
N TRP A 8 14.47 10.42 -58.93
CA TRP A 8 13.48 9.33 -58.98
C TRP A 8 13.66 8.30 -57.85
N VAL A 9 14.89 8.01 -57.44
CA VAL A 9 15.19 7.13 -56.32
C VAL A 9 14.78 7.77 -54.99
N LEU A 10 14.98 9.07 -54.83
CA LEU A 10 14.54 9.81 -53.64
C LEU A 10 13.01 9.91 -53.57
N LEU A 11 12.33 10.08 -54.69
CA LEU A 11 10.88 10.16 -54.75
C LEU A 11 10.23 8.80 -54.47
N THR A 12 10.84 7.70 -54.91
CA THR A 12 10.35 6.34 -54.58
C THR A 12 10.61 5.91 -53.14
N CYS A 13 11.72 6.37 -52.52
CA CYS A 13 11.96 6.17 -51.08
C CYS A 13 10.98 6.94 -50.20
N LEU A 14 10.43 8.08 -50.68
CA LEU A 14 9.45 8.85 -49.90
C LEU A 14 8.03 8.21 -49.93
N LEU A 15 7.75 7.33 -50.92
CA LEU A 15 6.49 6.61 -51.03
C LEU A 15 6.48 5.26 -50.31
N ILE A 16 7.61 4.82 -49.73
CA ILE A 16 7.74 3.57 -48.97
C ILE A 16 7.96 3.86 -47.46
N LEU A 17 7.57 5.05 -47.00
CA LEU A 17 7.41 5.22 -45.56
C LEU A 17 6.19 4.38 -45.16
N PRO A 18 6.36 3.39 -44.27
CA PRO A 18 5.19 2.72 -43.70
C PRO A 18 4.34 3.83 -43.08
N ASP A 19 3.04 3.80 -43.35
CA ASP A 19 2.08 4.66 -42.68
C ASP A 19 2.45 4.68 -41.19
N PRO A 20 2.56 5.85 -40.56
CA PRO A 20 2.63 5.88 -39.12
C PRO A 20 1.34 5.22 -38.69
N GLU A 21 1.43 3.95 -38.27
CA GLU A 21 0.33 3.31 -37.57
C GLU A 21 -0.16 4.33 -36.56
N GLY A 22 -1.32 4.88 -36.84
CA GLY A 22 -1.89 5.89 -35.98
C GLY A 22 -1.74 5.34 -34.57
N PHE A 23 -1.25 6.15 -33.65
CA PHE A 23 -1.24 5.83 -32.24
C PHE A 23 -2.68 5.64 -31.77
N ALA A 24 -3.28 4.54 -32.23
CA ALA A 24 -4.46 4.00 -31.62
C ALA A 24 -4.01 3.69 -30.19
N GLN A 25 -4.40 4.56 -29.27
CA GLN A 25 -4.25 4.30 -27.84
C GLN A 25 -4.71 2.87 -27.64
N LYS A 26 -3.78 2.00 -27.20
CA LYS A 26 -4.15 0.65 -26.77
C LYS A 26 -5.31 0.83 -25.81
N PRO A 27 -6.49 0.26 -26.09
CA PRO A 27 -7.61 0.38 -25.18
C PRO A 27 -7.10 -0.07 -23.82
N GLY A 28 -7.14 0.84 -22.84
CA GLY A 28 -6.83 0.49 -21.48
C GLY A 28 -7.65 -0.75 -21.14
N LYS A 29 -7.18 -1.59 -20.20
CA LYS A 29 -7.84 -2.84 -19.77
C LYS A 29 -9.31 -2.67 -19.31
N HIS A 30 -9.84 -1.49 -19.41
CA HIS A 30 -11.22 -1.07 -19.21
C HIS A 30 -11.78 -0.40 -20.49
N ALA A 31 -11.70 -1.10 -21.62
CA ALA A 31 -12.66 -0.87 -22.69
C ALA A 31 -14.01 -1.34 -22.11
N GLY A 32 -14.62 -0.49 -21.28
CA GLY A 32 -15.94 -0.74 -20.75
C GLY A 32 -16.89 -0.90 -21.91
N TYR A 33 -17.47 -2.07 -22.06
CA TYR A 33 -18.66 -2.18 -22.85
C TYR A 33 -19.71 -1.33 -22.15
N LEU A 34 -20.23 -0.32 -22.81
CA LEU A 34 -21.42 0.40 -22.36
C LEU A 34 -22.50 -0.64 -22.08
N GLY A 35 -22.90 -0.75 -20.81
CA GLY A 35 -24.04 -1.59 -20.46
C GLY A 35 -25.28 -1.03 -21.16
N VAL A 36 -26.07 -1.90 -21.75
CA VAL A 36 -27.33 -1.52 -22.38
C VAL A 36 -28.45 -1.98 -21.47
N VAL A 37 -29.23 -1.05 -20.96
CA VAL A 37 -30.46 -1.32 -20.20
C VAL A 37 -31.64 -0.94 -21.08
N VAL A 38 -32.53 -1.90 -21.35
CA VAL A 38 -33.79 -1.69 -22.07
C VAL A 38 -34.90 -1.60 -21.03
N ASP A 39 -35.65 -0.49 -21.03
CA ASP A 39 -36.77 -0.29 -20.11
C ASP A 39 -38.02 -1.07 -20.59
N GLU A 40 -39.07 -1.08 -19.75
CA GLU A 40 -40.35 -1.77 -20.09
C GLU A 40 -41.06 -1.20 -21.31
N ARG A 41 -40.65 -0.04 -21.80
CA ARG A 41 -41.19 0.61 -23.03
C ARG A 41 -40.37 0.31 -24.28
N GLY A 42 -39.23 -0.44 -24.09
CA GLY A 42 -38.32 -0.76 -25.20
C GLY A 42 -37.29 0.33 -25.49
N ASP A 43 -37.21 1.39 -24.65
CA ASP A 43 -36.21 2.43 -24.80
C ASP A 43 -34.83 1.93 -24.30
N THR A 44 -33.80 2.21 -25.09
CA THR A 44 -32.44 1.75 -24.85
C THR A 44 -31.64 2.84 -24.15
N THR A 45 -31.21 2.58 -22.92
CA THR A 45 -30.29 3.47 -22.16
C THR A 45 -28.91 2.85 -22.09
N TYR A 46 -27.89 3.63 -22.44
CA TYR A 46 -26.51 3.24 -22.28
C TYR A 46 -26.04 3.60 -20.89
N VAL A 47 -25.56 2.61 -20.14
CA VAL A 47 -25.05 2.79 -18.77
C VAL A 47 -23.57 2.47 -18.76
N ASP A 48 -22.77 3.40 -18.23
CA ASP A 48 -21.35 3.20 -17.99
C ASP A 48 -21.02 3.47 -16.51
N ASP A 49 -20.26 2.59 -15.91
CA ASP A 49 -19.75 2.80 -14.56
C ASP A 49 -18.56 3.74 -14.61
N ILE A 50 -18.79 5.00 -14.30
CA ILE A 50 -17.71 5.97 -14.14
C ILE A 50 -16.97 5.65 -12.85
N PRO A 51 -15.66 5.33 -12.91
CA PRO A 51 -14.89 5.09 -11.70
C PRO A 51 -14.96 6.30 -10.76
N PRO A 52 -15.12 6.10 -9.45
CA PRO A 52 -15.29 7.19 -8.51
C PRO A 52 -14.10 8.15 -8.55
N VAL A 53 -14.38 9.42 -8.79
CA VAL A 53 -13.39 10.50 -8.77
C VAL A 53 -13.36 11.13 -7.38
N TRP A 54 -12.19 11.12 -6.75
CA TRP A 54 -12.03 11.77 -5.48
C TRP A 54 -11.90 13.28 -5.63
N VAL A 55 -12.80 14.02 -4.96
CA VAL A 55 -12.68 15.46 -4.80
C VAL A 55 -11.89 15.72 -3.52
N PHE A 56 -10.70 16.28 -3.67
CA PHE A 56 -9.88 16.64 -2.50
C PHE A 56 -10.56 17.75 -1.67
N PRO A 57 -10.45 17.69 -0.33
CA PRO A 57 -11.00 18.75 0.54
C PRO A 57 -10.48 20.13 0.12
N LYS A 58 -11.37 21.14 0.17
CA LYS A 58 -11.00 22.54 -0.02
C LYS A 58 -9.92 22.90 1.01
N GLY A 59 -8.68 23.05 0.60
CA GLY A 59 -7.56 23.35 1.51
C GLY A 59 -6.21 22.81 1.03
N VAL A 60 -6.20 21.77 0.22
CA VAL A 60 -4.98 21.27 -0.42
C VAL A 60 -4.67 22.18 -1.61
N ARG A 61 -3.92 23.26 -1.36
CA ARG A 61 -3.70 24.31 -2.38
C ARG A 61 -2.33 24.26 -3.04
N LYS A 62 -1.38 23.46 -2.55
CA LYS A 62 0.00 23.45 -3.05
C LYS A 62 0.35 22.13 -3.71
N ARG A 63 1.02 22.18 -4.85
CA ARG A 63 1.55 21.01 -5.58
C ARG A 63 2.36 20.07 -4.67
N LYS A 64 3.02 20.62 -3.65
CA LYS A 64 3.78 19.87 -2.65
C LYS A 64 2.87 18.99 -1.79
N ASP A 65 1.70 19.48 -1.41
CA ASP A 65 0.75 18.77 -0.53
C ASP A 65 0.15 17.56 -1.25
N TYR A 66 -0.20 17.69 -2.53
CA TYR A 66 -0.66 16.57 -3.36
C TYR A 66 0.40 15.49 -3.48
N ARG A 67 1.65 15.87 -3.72
CA ARG A 67 2.75 14.90 -3.83
C ARG A 67 2.98 14.15 -2.51
N GLN A 68 2.88 14.83 -1.38
CA GLN A 68 2.99 14.21 -0.06
C GLN A 68 1.83 13.26 0.21
N TYR A 69 0.61 13.66 -0.14
CA TYR A 69 -0.58 12.82 -0.01
C TYR A 69 -0.48 11.56 -0.88
N TYR A 70 -0.13 11.68 -2.15
CA TYR A 70 0.03 10.53 -3.05
C TYR A 70 1.12 9.57 -2.54
N LYS A 71 2.23 10.12 -2.08
CA LYS A 71 3.28 9.33 -1.45
C LYS A 71 2.77 8.59 -0.20
N LEU A 72 1.95 9.24 0.61
CA LEU A 72 1.33 8.63 1.79
C LEU A 72 0.38 7.49 1.39
N VAL A 73 -0.52 7.71 0.43
CA VAL A 73 -1.44 6.67 -0.08
C VAL A 73 -0.67 5.46 -0.62
N TYR A 74 0.37 5.70 -1.42
CA TYR A 74 1.25 4.65 -1.92
C TYR A 74 1.96 3.88 -0.79
N HIS A 75 2.53 4.58 0.19
CA HIS A 75 3.19 3.93 1.33
C HIS A 75 2.18 3.16 2.19
N PHE A 76 1.00 3.72 2.41
CA PHE A 76 -0.07 3.10 3.17
C PHE A 76 -0.48 1.75 2.56
N SER A 77 -0.71 1.69 1.25
CA SER A 77 -1.05 0.43 0.56
C SER A 77 0.01 -0.66 0.75
N LYS A 78 1.28 -0.27 0.89
CA LYS A 78 2.40 -1.21 1.07
C LYS A 78 2.56 -1.70 2.50
N VAL A 79 2.20 -0.90 3.50
CA VAL A 79 2.55 -1.20 4.90
C VAL A 79 1.35 -1.56 5.78
N TYR A 80 0.15 -1.06 5.47
CA TYR A 80 -1.01 -1.28 6.32
C TYR A 80 -1.39 -2.77 6.46
N PRO A 81 -1.31 -3.62 5.42
CA PRO A 81 -1.53 -5.05 5.56
C PRO A 81 -0.57 -5.73 6.56
N TYR A 82 0.66 -5.24 6.69
CA TYR A 82 1.61 -5.75 7.70
C TYR A 82 1.21 -5.33 9.11
N ALA A 83 0.67 -4.10 9.30
CA ALA A 83 0.17 -3.66 10.60
C ALA A 83 -1.04 -4.50 11.04
N LEU A 84 -1.97 -4.78 10.13
CA LEU A 84 -3.12 -5.64 10.39
C LEU A 84 -2.69 -7.08 10.75
N MET A 85 -1.70 -7.61 10.06
CA MET A 85 -1.16 -8.92 10.35
C MET A 85 -0.50 -8.96 11.73
N ALA A 86 0.29 -7.94 12.08
CA ALA A 86 0.93 -7.83 13.40
C ALA A 86 -0.12 -7.78 14.51
N ALA A 87 -1.21 -7.03 14.34
CA ALA A 87 -2.30 -6.98 15.31
C ALA A 87 -3.03 -8.31 15.46
N ARG A 88 -3.28 -9.02 14.34
CA ARG A 88 -3.87 -10.36 14.36
C ARG A 88 -3.02 -11.34 15.15
N LEU A 89 -1.71 -11.32 14.94
CA LEU A 89 -0.78 -12.22 15.61
C LEU A 89 -0.64 -11.94 17.10
N GLU A 90 -0.65 -10.65 17.49
CA GLU A 90 -0.68 -10.30 18.91
C GLU A 90 -1.96 -10.80 19.58
N HIS A 91 -3.11 -10.61 18.95
CA HIS A 91 -4.37 -11.12 19.45
C HIS A 91 -4.38 -12.66 19.55
N GLU A 92 -3.79 -13.37 18.56
CA GLU A 92 -3.67 -14.82 18.59
C GLU A 92 -2.80 -15.31 19.75
N VAL A 93 -1.68 -14.64 19.99
CA VAL A 93 -0.80 -14.94 21.15
C VAL A 93 -1.54 -14.76 22.44
N ASP A 94 -2.23 -13.63 22.65
CA ASP A 94 -2.99 -13.33 23.85
C ASP A 94 -4.13 -14.32 24.07
N SER A 95 -4.86 -14.67 23.02
CA SER A 95 -5.98 -15.63 23.09
C SER A 95 -5.48 -17.04 23.42
N THR A 96 -4.34 -17.46 22.87
CA THR A 96 -3.74 -18.76 23.14
C THR A 96 -3.24 -18.84 24.59
N ILE A 97 -2.60 -17.79 25.11
CA ILE A 97 -2.16 -17.73 26.52
C ILE A 97 -3.35 -17.92 27.46
N LYS A 98 -4.44 -17.22 27.18
CA LYS A 98 -5.69 -17.33 27.95
C LYS A 98 -6.33 -18.71 27.86
N ALA A 99 -6.49 -19.24 26.64
CA ALA A 99 -7.13 -20.53 26.38
C ALA A 99 -6.36 -21.71 26.98
N ARG A 100 -5.03 -21.64 27.00
CA ARG A 100 -4.17 -22.70 27.56
C ARG A 100 -3.80 -22.45 29.02
N HIS A 101 -4.29 -21.37 29.63
CA HIS A 101 -3.95 -20.94 31.00
C HIS A 101 -2.44 -20.88 31.24
N LEU A 102 -1.69 -20.44 30.23
CA LEU A 102 -0.24 -20.34 30.34
C LEU A 102 0.12 -19.24 31.35
N SER A 103 1.09 -19.53 32.22
CA SER A 103 1.59 -18.59 33.23
C SER A 103 3.08 -18.80 33.50
N GLY A 104 3.71 -17.77 34.02
CA GLY A 104 5.10 -17.83 34.49
C GLY A 104 6.10 -18.24 33.42
N ALA A 105 6.81 -19.35 33.60
CA ALA A 105 7.84 -19.82 32.68
C ALA A 105 7.27 -20.33 31.34
N ALA A 106 6.13 -21.03 31.37
CA ALA A 106 5.47 -21.55 30.17
C ALA A 106 4.97 -20.44 29.25
N GLU A 107 4.37 -19.39 29.81
CA GLU A 107 3.94 -18.19 29.09
C GLU A 107 5.13 -17.51 28.41
N ARG A 108 6.21 -17.25 29.17
CA ARG A 108 7.44 -16.63 28.59
C ARG A 108 8.05 -17.46 27.48
N ALA A 109 8.11 -18.77 27.62
CA ALA A 109 8.64 -19.67 26.61
C ALA A 109 7.80 -19.64 25.35
N TYR A 110 6.47 -19.68 25.46
CA TYR A 110 5.55 -19.59 24.33
C TYR A 110 5.68 -18.25 23.60
N ILE A 111 5.64 -17.13 24.33
CA ILE A 111 5.81 -15.79 23.76
C ILE A 111 7.18 -15.73 23.02
N SER A 112 8.26 -16.18 23.63
CA SER A 112 9.60 -16.14 23.02
C SER A 112 9.68 -16.97 21.74
N ALA A 113 9.06 -18.14 21.70
CA ALA A 113 9.02 -19.00 20.51
C ALA A 113 8.25 -18.32 19.36
N ARG A 114 7.04 -17.80 19.63
CA ARG A 114 6.22 -17.08 18.63
C ARG A 114 6.92 -15.84 18.10
N GLN A 115 7.57 -15.09 18.96
CA GLN A 115 8.36 -13.91 18.58
C GLN A 115 9.49 -14.23 17.62
N LYS A 116 10.23 -15.29 17.89
CA LYS A 116 11.33 -15.74 17.02
C LYS A 116 10.82 -16.12 15.64
N GLU A 117 9.70 -16.81 15.58
CA GLU A 117 9.01 -17.20 14.34
C GLU A 117 8.57 -15.96 13.55
N LEU A 118 7.87 -15.03 14.22
CA LEU A 118 7.42 -13.77 13.65
C LEU A 118 8.56 -12.93 13.09
N LEU A 119 9.61 -12.73 13.87
CA LEU A 119 10.77 -11.95 13.43
C LEU A 119 11.42 -12.58 12.21
N LYS A 120 11.59 -13.91 12.19
CA LYS A 120 12.15 -14.61 11.04
C LYS A 120 11.31 -14.41 9.77
N ALA A 121 9.99 -14.42 9.92
CA ALA A 121 9.07 -14.24 8.80
C ALA A 121 9.00 -12.79 8.30
N PHE A 122 9.03 -11.81 9.22
CA PHE A 122 8.88 -10.40 8.85
C PHE A 122 10.20 -9.71 8.48
N GLU A 123 11.34 -10.16 9.01
CA GLU A 123 12.65 -9.51 8.81
C GLU A 123 12.98 -9.24 7.33
N PRO A 124 12.81 -10.17 6.38
CA PRO A 124 13.11 -9.90 4.98
C PRO A 124 12.27 -8.77 4.39
N HIS A 125 11.00 -8.66 4.81
CA HIS A 125 10.08 -7.63 4.36
C HIS A 125 10.43 -6.27 4.95
N LEU A 126 10.68 -6.22 6.26
CA LEU A 126 11.04 -4.99 6.97
C LEU A 126 12.37 -4.40 6.47
N ARG A 127 13.35 -5.23 6.13
CA ARG A 127 14.63 -4.78 5.57
C ARG A 127 14.52 -4.10 4.20
N ARG A 128 13.47 -4.42 3.45
CA ARG A 128 13.20 -3.81 2.12
C ARG A 128 12.39 -2.52 2.21
N MET A 129 11.85 -2.19 3.36
CA MET A 129 11.06 -0.97 3.55
C MET A 129 11.96 0.27 3.59
N THR A 130 11.47 1.34 2.98
CA THR A 130 12.09 2.65 3.14
C THR A 130 11.88 3.18 4.56
N THR A 131 12.71 4.12 5.00
CA THR A 131 12.56 4.77 6.32
C THR A 131 11.16 5.37 6.51
N SER A 132 10.58 5.97 5.45
CA SER A 132 9.22 6.55 5.51
C SER A 132 8.15 5.48 5.67
N GLN A 133 8.27 4.34 4.96
CA GLN A 133 7.37 3.20 5.10
C GLN A 133 7.44 2.60 6.50
N GLY A 134 8.63 2.40 7.02
CA GLY A 134 8.79 1.84 8.34
C GLY A 134 8.28 2.76 9.45
N ARG A 135 8.47 4.09 9.35
CA ARG A 135 7.85 5.04 10.30
C ARG A 135 6.33 4.95 10.28
N LEU A 136 5.74 4.87 9.08
CA LEU A 136 4.30 4.70 8.92
C LEU A 136 3.83 3.38 9.52
N LEU A 137 4.55 2.27 9.26
CA LEU A 137 4.25 0.95 9.83
C LEU A 137 4.22 0.99 11.36
N VAL A 138 5.24 1.58 12.00
CA VAL A 138 5.32 1.71 13.47
C VAL A 138 4.09 2.44 14.03
N ARG A 139 3.66 3.51 13.38
CA ARG A 139 2.49 4.28 13.80
C ARG A 139 1.19 3.50 13.61
N LEU A 140 1.06 2.80 12.49
CA LEU A 140 -0.10 1.95 12.22
C LEU A 140 -0.15 0.75 13.17
N CYS A 141 0.98 0.15 13.53
CA CYS A 141 1.03 -0.87 14.57
C CYS A 141 0.58 -0.33 15.94
N ASP A 142 0.99 0.88 16.34
CA ASP A 142 0.50 1.50 17.59
C ASP A 142 -1.03 1.70 17.56
N ARG A 143 -1.58 2.09 16.41
CA ARG A 143 -3.02 2.22 16.22
C ARG A 143 -3.76 0.89 16.33
N GLU A 144 -3.30 -0.14 15.63
CA GLU A 144 -3.99 -1.43 15.53
C GLU A 144 -3.85 -2.29 16.79
N ILE A 145 -2.69 -2.22 17.44
CA ILE A 145 -2.36 -3.01 18.64
C ILE A 145 -2.72 -2.25 19.93
N GLY A 146 -2.80 -0.91 19.88
CA GLY A 146 -3.00 -0.07 21.07
C GLY A 146 -1.77 0.07 21.97
N ARG A 147 -0.61 -0.47 21.54
CA ARG A 147 0.66 -0.43 22.25
C ARG A 147 1.75 0.14 21.34
N ASN A 148 2.56 1.07 21.83
CA ASN A 148 3.62 1.62 21.02
C ASN A 148 4.70 0.56 20.69
N ALA A 149 5.32 0.71 19.52
CA ALA A 149 6.32 -0.24 19.05
C ALA A 149 7.50 -0.39 20.00
N TYR A 150 7.86 0.67 20.76
CA TYR A 150 8.91 0.61 21.76
C TYR A 150 8.57 -0.36 22.92
N SER A 151 7.32 -0.34 23.42
CA SER A 151 6.90 -1.27 24.48
C SER A 151 6.92 -2.70 23.97
N ILE A 152 6.40 -2.93 22.75
CA ILE A 152 6.45 -4.25 22.10
C ILE A 152 7.90 -4.74 22.00
N ILE A 153 8.80 -3.90 21.46
CA ILE A 153 10.22 -4.23 21.32
C ILE A 153 10.88 -4.49 22.69
N LYS A 154 10.53 -3.69 23.71
CA LYS A 154 11.08 -3.83 25.07
C LYS A 154 10.71 -5.17 25.68
N ASP A 155 9.46 -5.59 25.55
CA ASP A 155 8.97 -6.86 26.06
C ASP A 155 9.63 -8.05 25.36
N TYR A 156 10.10 -7.82 24.12
CA TYR A 156 10.75 -8.80 23.26
C TYR A 156 12.29 -8.79 23.33
N LYS A 157 12.89 -8.01 24.22
CA LYS A 157 14.33 -7.77 24.30
C LYS A 157 15.15 -8.96 24.80
N ASN A 158 14.56 -10.11 25.07
CA ASN A 158 15.24 -11.28 25.57
C ASN A 158 16.14 -11.95 24.50
N GLY A 159 17.28 -11.37 24.28
CA GLY A 159 18.55 -12.07 23.99
C GLY A 159 18.89 -12.39 22.54
N PHE A 160 17.99 -12.56 21.59
CA PHE A 160 18.36 -13.21 20.31
C PHE A 160 18.44 -12.29 19.07
N VAL A 161 17.93 -11.08 19.15
CA VAL A 161 17.78 -10.20 17.96
C VAL A 161 18.34 -8.79 18.19
N ALA A 162 19.36 -8.66 19.01
CA ALA A 162 19.97 -7.36 19.32
C ALA A 162 20.41 -6.60 18.05
N GLY A 163 20.99 -7.30 17.06
CA GLY A 163 21.40 -6.71 15.79
C GLY A 163 20.24 -6.24 14.92
N PHE A 164 19.15 -6.99 14.86
CA PHE A 164 17.94 -6.58 14.15
C PHE A 164 17.32 -5.35 14.79
N TRP A 165 17.13 -5.35 16.12
CA TRP A 165 16.56 -4.23 16.84
C TRP A 165 17.45 -3.00 16.83
N GLN A 166 18.77 -3.16 16.77
CA GLN A 166 19.69 -2.04 16.54
C GLN A 166 19.48 -1.44 15.14
N GLY A 167 19.27 -2.28 14.12
CA GLY A 167 18.92 -1.83 12.79
C GLY A 167 17.60 -1.08 12.75
N VAL A 168 16.55 -1.63 13.36
CA VAL A 168 15.24 -1.01 13.54
C VAL A 168 15.35 0.32 14.28
N ALA A 169 16.05 0.36 15.43
CA ALA A 169 16.27 1.58 16.21
C ALA A 169 17.04 2.65 15.43
N ARG A 170 18.01 2.25 14.61
CA ARG A 170 18.77 3.18 13.75
C ARG A 170 17.90 3.80 12.67
N ILE A 171 16.99 3.02 12.06
CA ILE A 171 16.11 3.49 10.99
C ILE A 171 14.95 4.32 11.55
N PHE A 172 14.36 3.90 12.65
CA PHE A 172 13.13 4.49 13.19
C PHE A 172 13.37 5.47 14.33
N GLY A 173 14.53 5.36 15.03
CA GLY A 173 14.99 6.32 16.02
C GLY A 173 13.96 6.64 17.10
N GLN A 174 13.80 7.93 17.39
CA GLN A 174 12.88 8.43 18.43
C GLN A 174 11.39 8.18 18.12
N ASN A 175 11.04 7.88 16.87
CA ASN A 175 9.65 7.66 16.48
C ASN A 175 9.03 6.38 17.06
N LEU A 176 9.83 5.45 17.57
CA LEU A 176 9.33 4.23 18.23
C LEU A 176 8.52 4.51 19.49
N LYS A 177 8.73 5.66 20.12
CA LYS A 177 8.03 6.07 21.34
C LYS A 177 6.80 6.95 21.06
N SER A 178 6.65 7.45 19.83
CA SER A 178 5.53 8.32 19.52
C SER A 178 4.23 7.51 19.48
N ARG A 179 3.17 8.08 20.09
CA ARG A 179 1.82 7.51 20.03
C ARG A 179 1.13 7.93 18.75
N TYR A 180 0.26 7.07 18.26
CA TYR A 180 -0.63 7.41 17.17
C TYR A 180 -1.63 8.50 17.58
N ASP A 181 -1.71 9.56 16.79
CA ASP A 181 -2.59 10.70 17.06
C ASP A 181 -3.58 10.90 15.90
N PRO A 182 -4.78 10.26 15.98
CA PRO A 182 -5.77 10.30 14.89
C PRO A 182 -6.40 11.68 14.67
N LYS A 183 -6.32 12.58 15.66
CA LYS A 183 -6.88 13.94 15.56
C LYS A 183 -5.84 15.00 15.17
N GLY A 184 -4.56 14.69 15.36
CA GLY A 184 -3.43 15.57 15.06
C GLY A 184 -2.64 15.12 13.85
N GLN A 185 -1.37 14.73 14.11
CA GLN A 185 -0.43 14.47 13.01
C GLN A 185 -0.76 13.25 12.13
N ASP A 186 -1.56 12.30 12.62
CA ASP A 186 -1.97 11.11 11.85
C ASP A 186 -3.38 11.21 11.24
N LYS A 187 -4.00 12.38 11.31
CA LYS A 187 -5.36 12.59 10.82
C LYS A 187 -5.55 12.07 9.39
N VAL A 188 -4.66 12.40 8.49
CA VAL A 188 -4.74 11.95 7.09
C VAL A 188 -4.53 10.44 6.97
N THR A 189 -3.67 9.87 7.81
CA THR A 189 -3.47 8.41 7.87
C THR A 189 -4.73 7.71 8.40
N GLU A 190 -5.39 8.28 9.42
CA GLU A 190 -6.65 7.76 9.95
C GLU A 190 -7.78 7.80 8.91
N GLU A 191 -7.86 8.83 8.09
CA GLU A 191 -8.80 8.89 6.97
C GLU A 191 -8.55 7.72 5.98
N LEU A 192 -7.29 7.36 5.70
CA LEU A 192 -6.97 6.19 4.87
C LEU A 192 -7.35 4.87 5.52
N VAL A 193 -7.15 4.74 6.84
CA VAL A 193 -7.58 3.56 7.60
C VAL A 193 -9.09 3.39 7.53
N GLN A 194 -9.85 4.47 7.77
CA GLN A 194 -11.32 4.43 7.68
C GLN A 194 -11.80 4.04 6.27
N LYS A 195 -11.15 4.54 5.23
CA LYS A 195 -11.45 4.13 3.85
C LYS A 195 -11.15 2.66 3.61
N TRP A 196 -10.04 2.17 4.12
CA TRP A 196 -9.71 0.74 4.04
C TRP A 196 -10.76 -0.12 4.73
N GLN A 197 -11.17 0.25 5.95
CA GLN A 197 -12.19 -0.47 6.72
C GLN A 197 -13.56 -0.48 6.04
N LYS A 198 -13.89 0.57 5.28
CA LYS A 198 -15.12 0.66 4.47
C LYS A 198 -15.03 0.00 3.10
N GLY A 199 -13.86 -0.52 2.71
CA GLY A 199 -13.64 -1.07 1.37
C GLY A 199 -13.48 0.00 0.26
N GLU A 200 -13.33 1.28 0.63
CA GLU A 200 -13.23 2.41 -0.30
C GLU A 200 -11.78 2.72 -0.73
N PHE A 201 -10.79 2.07 -0.11
CA PHE A 201 -9.39 2.40 -0.33
C PHE A 201 -8.91 2.07 -1.74
N ASP A 202 -9.34 0.94 -2.29
CA ASP A 202 -8.93 0.51 -3.64
C ASP A 202 -9.44 1.48 -4.70
N ALA A 203 -10.66 1.99 -4.56
CA ALA A 203 -11.21 3.02 -5.44
C ALA A 203 -10.44 4.34 -5.33
N LEU A 204 -10.07 4.76 -4.11
CA LEU A 204 -9.20 5.92 -3.90
C LEU A 204 -7.83 5.71 -4.57
N TYR A 205 -7.21 4.56 -4.36
CA TYR A 205 -5.90 4.25 -4.92
C TYR A 205 -5.94 4.29 -6.45
N TYR A 206 -6.95 3.65 -7.03
CA TYR A 206 -7.15 3.64 -8.48
C TYR A 206 -7.36 5.05 -9.05
N SER A 207 -8.12 5.92 -8.38
CA SER A 207 -8.35 7.31 -8.82
C SER A 207 -7.08 8.16 -8.88
N ILE A 208 -6.04 7.77 -8.12
CA ILE A 208 -4.74 8.48 -8.05
C ILE A 208 -3.74 7.90 -9.03
N PHE A 209 -3.64 6.55 -9.08
CA PHE A 209 -2.56 5.86 -9.77
C PHE A 209 -2.99 5.16 -11.04
N TYR A 210 -4.30 5.11 -11.35
CA TYR A 210 -4.89 4.38 -12.48
C TYR A 210 -4.53 2.88 -12.50
N GLU A 211 -4.22 2.35 -11.32
CA GLU A 211 -3.94 0.93 -11.07
C GLU A 211 -4.44 0.54 -9.68
N TYR A 212 -4.71 -0.73 -9.46
CA TYR A 212 -5.06 -1.24 -8.13
C TYR A 212 -3.79 -1.45 -7.27
N PRO A 213 -3.90 -1.34 -5.94
CA PRO A 213 -2.77 -1.57 -5.07
C PRO A 213 -2.27 -3.02 -5.21
N ALA A 214 -0.96 -3.19 -5.39
CA ALA A 214 -0.37 -4.51 -5.43
C ALA A 214 -0.60 -5.22 -4.09
N LYS A 215 -1.11 -6.45 -4.14
CA LYS A 215 -1.25 -7.28 -2.95
C LYS A 215 0.13 -7.53 -2.33
N PRO A 216 0.35 -7.19 -1.07
CA PRO A 216 1.64 -7.45 -0.44
C PRO A 216 1.86 -8.96 -0.29
N ASN A 217 3.10 -9.38 -0.48
CA ASN A 217 3.49 -10.75 -0.17
C ASN A 217 3.65 -10.85 1.36
N LEU A 218 2.57 -11.21 2.05
CA LEU A 218 2.58 -11.39 3.49
C LEU A 218 3.22 -12.74 3.85
N PRO A 219 3.96 -12.83 4.96
CA PRO A 219 4.49 -14.11 5.42
C PRO A 219 3.34 -15.06 5.76
N ASN A 220 3.51 -16.32 5.38
CA ASN A 220 2.63 -17.41 5.83
C ASN A 220 3.05 -17.78 7.26
N LEU A 221 2.15 -17.61 8.22
CA LEU A 221 2.36 -17.88 9.64
C LEU A 221 1.27 -18.79 10.18
#